data_a10bcc964e4697924a77dec9b0eda266
#
_entry.id   a10bcc964e4697924a77dec9b0eda266
#
_cell.length_a   1.000
_cell.length_b   1.000
_cell.length_c   1.000
_cell.angle_alpha   90.00
_cell.angle_beta   90.00
_cell.angle_gamma   90.00
#
_symmetry.space_group_name_H-M   'P 1'
#
loop_
_entity.id
_entity.type
_entity.pdbx_description
1 polymer ?
#
loop_
_entity_poly.entity_id
_entity_poly.type
_entity_poly.pdbx_seq_one_letter_code
_entity_poly.pdbx_strand_id
1 'polypeptide(L)'
;MGFKLGKQREAIAHQGNLKKKLSFKANDASIPGNPVIRKKLDEGILGEANMDGSIFISDKVQPNSPMEKQVLLHEMRHATDMKLGKLSYGDDFVKYDGVTYPRETINRKDMIKVDGQWKEAGEDNFPWEKQANI
;
A
#
# COMPACT_ATOMS: atom_id res chain seq x y z
N MET A 1 7.45 11.90 8.22
CA MET A 1 7.58 10.49 7.87
C MET A 1 6.22 9.89 7.59
N GLY A 2 6.09 9.19 6.51
CA GLY A 2 4.83 8.61 6.13
C GLY A 2 4.43 7.43 6.99
N PHE A 3 3.16 7.16 7.02
CA PHE A 3 2.64 5.98 7.68
C PHE A 3 2.90 4.76 6.85
N LYS A 4 2.92 3.63 7.53
CA LYS A 4 3.21 2.37 6.88
C LYS A 4 1.95 1.64 6.42
N LEU A 5 0.83 2.31 6.41
CA LEU A 5 -0.40 1.78 5.84
C LEU A 5 -0.23 1.71 4.32
N GLY A 6 -0.80 0.69 3.71
CA GLY A 6 -0.71 0.52 2.27
C GLY A 6 0.60 -0.07 1.79
N LYS A 7 1.52 -0.38 2.68
CA LYS A 7 2.76 -1.05 2.31
C LYS A 7 2.47 -2.40 1.70
N GLN A 8 3.16 -2.70 0.61
CA GLN A 8 3.10 -4.00 -0.02
C GLN A 8 4.38 -4.76 0.27
N ARG A 9 4.25 -5.91 0.92
CA ARG A 9 5.39 -6.76 1.26
C ARG A 9 5.74 -7.66 0.10
N GLU A 10 6.97 -8.15 0.06
CA GLU A 10 7.44 -9.00 -1.03
C GLU A 10 6.56 -10.22 -1.23
N ALA A 11 6.14 -10.87 -0.16
CA ALA A 11 5.29 -12.06 -0.25
C ALA A 11 3.96 -11.75 -0.95
N ILE A 12 3.36 -10.59 -0.68
CA ILE A 12 2.12 -10.17 -1.31
C ILE A 12 2.35 -9.92 -2.80
N ALA A 13 3.43 -9.25 -3.15
CA ALA A 13 3.73 -8.95 -4.54
C ALA A 13 3.91 -10.23 -5.36
N HIS A 14 4.53 -11.26 -4.78
CA HIS A 14 4.73 -12.53 -5.46
C HIS A 14 3.44 -13.34 -5.63
N GLN A 15 2.44 -13.08 -4.83
CA GLN A 15 1.14 -13.74 -4.92
C GLN A 15 0.25 -13.13 -6.00
N GLY A 16 0.62 -11.98 -6.50
CA GLY A 16 -0.20 -11.26 -7.46
C GLY A 16 -0.35 -11.99 -8.78
N ASN A 17 -1.41 -11.67 -9.48
CA ASN A 17 -1.67 -12.25 -10.78
C ASN A 17 -0.93 -11.48 -11.86
N LEU A 18 0.27 -11.91 -12.16
CA LEU A 18 1.10 -11.27 -13.17
C LEU A 18 0.61 -11.47 -14.61
N LYS A 19 -0.38 -12.34 -14.81
CA LYS A 19 -0.98 -12.55 -16.13
C LYS A 19 -1.97 -11.46 -16.50
N LYS A 20 -2.45 -10.71 -15.53
CA LYS A 20 -3.37 -9.61 -15.80
C LYS A 20 -2.66 -8.52 -16.56
N LYS A 21 -3.25 -8.10 -17.66
CA LYS A 21 -2.75 -6.94 -18.39
C LYS A 21 -3.06 -5.69 -17.60
N LEU A 22 -2.05 -4.86 -17.41
CA LEU A 22 -2.20 -3.58 -16.73
C LEU A 22 -2.36 -2.48 -17.77
N SER A 23 -3.19 -1.50 -17.46
CA SER A 23 -3.59 -0.47 -18.41
C SER A 23 -2.54 0.62 -18.62
N PHE A 24 -1.57 0.76 -17.73
CA PHE A 24 -0.57 1.81 -17.86
C PHE A 24 0.74 1.26 -18.42
N LYS A 25 1.48 2.12 -19.10
CA LYS A 25 2.74 1.75 -19.73
C LYS A 25 3.83 1.54 -18.68
N ALA A 26 4.69 0.55 -18.91
CA ALA A 26 5.73 0.19 -17.98
C ALA A 26 6.75 1.30 -17.72
N ASN A 27 7.04 2.13 -18.73
CA ASN A 27 8.01 3.20 -18.61
C ASN A 27 7.42 4.52 -18.12
N ASP A 28 6.12 4.57 -17.90
CA ASP A 28 5.45 5.76 -17.43
C ASP A 28 4.94 5.49 -16.00
N ALA A 29 5.79 5.71 -15.03
CA ALA A 29 5.44 5.52 -13.63
C ALA A 29 4.69 6.71 -13.05
N SER A 30 4.69 7.85 -13.75
CA SER A 30 3.94 9.02 -13.31
C SER A 30 2.47 8.90 -13.68
N ILE A 31 1.63 9.10 -12.70
CA ILE A 31 0.18 9.04 -12.87
C ILE A 31 -0.36 10.39 -12.44
N PRO A 32 -1.20 11.05 -13.26
CA PRO A 32 -1.74 12.36 -12.88
C PRO A 32 -2.41 12.31 -11.50
N GLY A 33 -2.01 13.22 -10.61
CA GLY A 33 -2.53 13.28 -9.26
C GLY A 33 -1.89 12.31 -8.27
N ASN A 34 -1.05 11.38 -8.76
CA ASN A 34 -0.39 10.39 -7.91
C ASN A 34 1.08 10.30 -8.29
N PRO A 35 1.92 11.26 -7.86
CA PRO A 35 3.35 11.19 -8.18
C PRO A 35 3.97 9.91 -7.64
N VAL A 36 4.80 9.27 -8.44
CA VAL A 36 5.49 8.03 -8.06
C VAL A 36 6.96 8.35 -7.82
N ILE A 37 7.44 8.01 -6.63
CA ILE A 37 8.80 8.30 -6.19
C ILE A 37 9.48 6.98 -5.86
N ARG A 38 10.58 6.71 -6.54
CA ARG A 38 11.39 5.52 -6.28
C ARG A 38 12.41 5.85 -5.21
N LYS A 39 12.46 5.05 -4.16
CA LYS A 39 13.38 5.29 -3.04
C LYS A 39 13.60 4.01 -2.25
N LYS A 40 14.59 4.06 -1.35
CA LYS A 40 14.82 2.96 -0.43
C LYS A 40 13.68 2.92 0.59
N LEU A 41 13.03 1.78 0.69
CA LEU A 41 12.00 1.52 1.70
C LEU A 41 12.52 0.50 2.72
N ASP A 42 11.80 0.34 3.82
CA ASP A 42 12.14 -0.65 4.83
C ASP A 42 12.17 -2.04 4.21
N GLU A 43 12.97 -2.92 4.78
CA GLU A 43 13.13 -4.27 4.28
C GLU A 43 11.78 -4.98 4.17
N GLY A 44 11.55 -5.66 3.06
CA GLY A 44 10.32 -6.36 2.79
C GLY A 44 9.17 -5.50 2.30
N ILE A 45 9.36 -4.19 2.23
CA ILE A 45 8.34 -3.26 1.77
C ILE A 45 8.62 -2.88 0.32
N LEU A 46 7.69 -3.15 -0.57
CA LEU A 46 7.84 -2.89 -2.01
C LEU A 46 7.15 -1.60 -2.47
N GLY A 47 6.12 -1.17 -1.75
CA GLY A 47 5.41 0.06 -2.10
C GLY A 47 4.70 0.65 -0.90
N GLU A 48 4.31 1.92 -1.05
CA GLU A 48 3.61 2.65 0.01
C GLU A 48 2.77 3.75 -0.61
N ALA A 49 1.49 3.79 -0.26
CA ALA A 49 0.60 4.87 -0.67
C ALA A 49 0.50 5.88 0.47
N ASN A 50 0.60 7.16 0.15
CA ASN A 50 0.60 8.24 1.14
C ASN A 50 -0.67 9.07 1.04
N MET A 51 -1.04 9.68 2.16
CA MET A 51 -2.27 10.47 2.24
C MET A 51 -2.26 11.68 1.31
N ASP A 52 -1.09 12.17 0.93
CA ASP A 52 -0.99 13.30 -0.01
C ASP A 52 -1.15 12.88 -1.47
N GLY A 53 -1.39 11.59 -1.73
CA GLY A 53 -1.57 11.04 -3.08
C GLY A 53 -0.28 10.52 -3.68
N SER A 54 0.86 10.72 -3.05
CA SER A 54 2.11 10.19 -3.59
C SER A 54 2.23 8.69 -3.35
N ILE A 55 2.97 8.02 -4.22
CA ILE A 55 3.24 6.59 -4.13
C ILE A 55 4.75 6.42 -4.09
N PHE A 56 5.24 5.72 -3.07
CA PHE A 56 6.65 5.31 -3.03
C PHE A 56 6.77 3.90 -3.55
N ILE A 57 7.80 3.65 -4.34
CA ILE A 57 8.13 2.31 -4.79
C ILE A 57 9.58 2.01 -4.42
N SER A 58 9.82 0.80 -3.94
CA SER A 58 11.15 0.39 -3.51
C SER A 58 12.14 0.41 -4.67
N ASP A 59 13.36 0.87 -4.41
CA ASP A 59 14.43 0.81 -5.38
C ASP A 59 14.87 -0.62 -5.70
N LYS A 60 14.41 -1.60 -4.92
CA LYS A 60 14.65 -3.02 -5.18
C LYS A 60 13.73 -3.58 -6.25
N VAL A 61 12.66 -2.87 -6.60
CA VAL A 61 11.75 -3.30 -7.65
C VAL A 61 12.32 -2.85 -8.98
N GLN A 62 12.50 -3.80 -9.90
CA GLN A 62 13.07 -3.52 -11.22
C GLN A 62 12.17 -2.57 -12.01
N PRO A 63 12.72 -1.50 -12.60
CA PRO A 63 11.94 -0.65 -13.49
C PRO A 63 11.42 -1.43 -14.68
N ASN A 64 10.20 -1.11 -15.10
CA ASN A 64 9.57 -1.71 -16.29
C ASN A 64 9.34 -3.22 -16.16
N SER A 65 9.32 -3.74 -14.93
CA SER A 65 9.06 -5.15 -14.68
C SER A 65 7.57 -5.41 -14.42
N PRO A 66 7.12 -6.66 -14.55
CA PRO A 66 5.76 -7.01 -14.13
C PRO A 66 5.51 -6.71 -12.65
N MET A 67 6.52 -6.88 -11.81
CA MET A 67 6.39 -6.57 -10.39
C MET A 67 6.15 -5.09 -10.15
N GLU A 68 6.84 -4.22 -10.88
CA GLU A 68 6.61 -2.78 -10.76
C GLU A 68 5.16 -2.42 -11.06
N LYS A 69 4.62 -2.96 -12.15
CA LYS A 69 3.23 -2.73 -12.53
C LYS A 69 2.27 -3.18 -11.45
N GLN A 70 2.53 -4.34 -10.89
CA GLN A 70 1.68 -4.89 -9.83
C GLN A 70 1.73 -4.05 -8.57
N VAL A 71 2.92 -3.65 -8.15
CA VAL A 71 3.08 -2.81 -6.96
C VAL A 71 2.36 -1.48 -7.16
N LEU A 72 2.55 -0.84 -8.30
CA LEU A 72 1.91 0.44 -8.59
C LEU A 72 0.39 0.30 -8.61
N LEU A 73 -0.13 -0.75 -9.20
CA LEU A 73 -1.59 -0.97 -9.25
C LEU A 73 -2.16 -1.14 -7.84
N HIS A 74 -1.47 -1.89 -6.99
CA HIS A 74 -1.88 -2.10 -5.61
C HIS A 74 -1.91 -0.78 -4.84
N GLU A 75 -0.83 0.00 -4.91
CA GLU A 75 -0.77 1.27 -4.18
C GLU A 75 -1.74 2.30 -4.73
N MET A 76 -2.01 2.27 -6.02
CA MET A 76 -3.03 3.14 -6.61
C MET A 76 -4.43 2.86 -6.10
N ARG A 77 -4.75 1.61 -5.78
CA ARG A 77 -6.03 1.27 -5.17
C ARG A 77 -6.18 1.97 -3.83
N HIS A 78 -5.12 1.94 -3.02
CA HIS A 78 -5.13 2.66 -1.75
C HIS A 78 -5.25 4.17 -1.97
N ALA A 79 -4.49 4.72 -2.90
CA ALA A 79 -4.55 6.15 -3.19
C ALA A 79 -5.94 6.58 -3.65
N THR A 80 -6.59 5.78 -4.46
CA THR A 80 -7.95 6.02 -4.91
C THR A 80 -8.93 6.03 -3.74
N ASP A 81 -8.83 5.03 -2.86
CA ASP A 81 -9.70 4.94 -1.69
C ASP A 81 -9.49 6.14 -0.76
N MET A 82 -8.26 6.61 -0.62
CA MET A 82 -7.96 7.81 0.16
C MET A 82 -8.58 9.06 -0.47
N LYS A 83 -8.47 9.18 -1.78
CA LYS A 83 -9.03 10.32 -2.51
C LYS A 83 -10.55 10.36 -2.41
N LEU A 84 -11.19 9.21 -2.41
CA LEU A 84 -12.65 9.09 -2.28
C LEU A 84 -13.13 9.23 -0.82
N GLY A 85 -12.22 9.33 0.13
CA GLY A 85 -12.58 9.40 1.54
C GLY A 85 -12.95 8.07 2.17
N LYS A 86 -12.76 6.97 1.44
CA LYS A 86 -13.07 5.64 1.93
C LYS A 86 -12.01 5.12 2.90
N LEU A 87 -10.77 5.53 2.69
CA LEU A 87 -9.62 5.14 3.49
C LEU A 87 -8.92 6.38 4.02
N SER A 88 -8.64 6.42 5.31
CA SER A 88 -7.79 7.45 5.89
C SER A 88 -7.02 6.86 7.06
N TYR A 89 -5.91 7.48 7.44
CA TYR A 89 -5.15 6.99 8.57
C TYR A 89 -4.35 8.12 9.24
N GLY A 90 -4.04 7.89 10.49
CA GLY A 90 -3.19 8.77 11.29
C GLY A 90 -2.26 7.91 12.13
N ASP A 91 -1.59 8.55 13.08
CA ASP A 91 -0.64 7.84 13.95
C ASP A 91 -1.31 6.77 14.81
N ASP A 92 -2.55 6.98 15.21
CA ASP A 92 -3.24 6.14 16.17
C ASP A 92 -4.51 5.49 15.63
N PHE A 93 -4.78 5.60 14.33
CA PHE A 93 -5.98 5.02 13.76
C PHE A 93 -5.80 4.70 12.28
N VAL A 94 -6.65 3.78 11.80
CA VAL A 94 -6.98 3.60 10.40
C VAL A 94 -8.50 3.63 10.29
N LYS A 95 -9.02 4.40 9.37
CA LYS A 95 -10.45 4.44 9.10
C LYS A 95 -10.71 3.92 7.71
N TYR A 96 -11.54 2.90 7.60
CA TYR A 96 -11.86 2.30 6.33
C TYR A 96 -13.35 2.00 6.26
N ASP A 97 -13.99 2.49 5.21
CA ASP A 97 -15.41 2.25 4.95
C ASP A 97 -16.29 2.61 6.15
N GLY A 98 -15.95 3.72 6.84
CA GLY A 98 -16.69 4.21 8.00
C GLY A 98 -16.32 3.59 9.33
N VAL A 99 -15.46 2.59 9.35
CA VAL A 99 -15.04 1.92 10.59
C VAL A 99 -13.66 2.38 10.99
N THR A 100 -13.47 2.74 12.25
CA THR A 100 -12.18 3.18 12.78
C THR A 100 -11.51 2.03 13.53
N TYR A 101 -10.24 1.76 13.16
CA TYR A 101 -9.44 0.71 13.76
C TYR A 101 -8.29 1.34 14.53
N PRO A 102 -8.06 0.94 15.80
CA PRO A 102 -6.91 1.45 16.57
C PRO A 102 -5.58 1.08 15.95
N ARG A 103 -4.61 1.97 16.05
CA ARG A 103 -3.26 1.76 15.53
C ARG A 103 -2.27 2.17 16.59
N GLU A 104 -1.30 1.30 16.88
CA GLU A 104 -0.28 1.55 17.91
C GLU A 104 1.04 0.91 17.50
N THR A 105 2.12 1.44 18.04
CA THR A 105 3.42 0.79 17.95
C THR A 105 3.56 -0.15 19.15
N ILE A 106 3.66 -1.43 18.87
CA ILE A 106 3.81 -2.47 19.90
C ILE A 106 5.07 -3.27 19.58
N ASN A 107 6.00 -3.33 20.53
CA ASN A 107 7.28 -4.01 20.34
C ASN A 107 7.99 -3.55 19.07
N ARG A 108 8.02 -2.23 18.84
CA ARG A 108 8.65 -1.59 17.69
C ARG A 108 7.99 -1.94 16.36
N LYS A 109 6.80 -2.50 16.39
CA LYS A 109 6.06 -2.83 15.17
C LYS A 109 4.81 -1.97 15.08
N ASP A 110 4.47 -1.59 13.87
CA ASP A 110 3.26 -0.84 13.57
C ASP A 110 2.09 -1.83 13.55
N MET A 111 1.21 -1.73 14.52
CA MET A 111 0.13 -2.70 14.74
C MET A 111 -1.22 -2.02 14.59
N ILE A 112 -2.17 -2.74 14.02
CA ILE A 112 -3.55 -2.29 13.84
C ILE A 112 -4.47 -3.34 14.42
N LYS A 113 -5.45 -2.90 15.20
CA LYS A 113 -6.38 -3.82 15.88
C LYS A 113 -7.61 -4.06 15.01
N VAL A 114 -7.83 -5.30 14.62
CA VAL A 114 -8.99 -5.71 13.83
C VAL A 114 -9.64 -6.90 14.52
N ASP A 115 -10.95 -6.82 14.75
CA ASP A 115 -11.72 -7.89 15.39
C ASP A 115 -11.12 -8.29 16.75
N GLY A 116 -10.64 -7.32 17.51
CA GLY A 116 -10.06 -7.55 18.82
C GLY A 116 -8.64 -8.08 18.82
N GLN A 117 -8.01 -8.20 17.65
CA GLN A 117 -6.64 -8.72 17.54
C GLN A 117 -5.71 -7.70 16.91
N TRP A 118 -4.52 -7.56 17.49
CA TRP A 118 -3.48 -6.73 16.94
C TRP A 118 -2.76 -7.49 15.82
N LYS A 119 -2.64 -6.86 14.64
CA LYS A 119 -1.95 -7.42 13.49
C LYS A 119 -0.96 -6.41 12.96
N GLU A 120 0.13 -6.88 12.41
CA GLU A 120 1.15 -5.98 11.87
C GLU A 120 0.66 -5.32 10.58
N ALA A 121 0.88 -4.01 10.48
CA ALA A 121 0.52 -3.25 9.29
C ALA A 121 1.22 -3.83 8.06
N GLY A 122 0.52 -3.82 6.93
CA GLY A 122 1.03 -4.39 5.68
C GLY A 122 0.64 -5.83 5.43
N GLU A 123 -0.04 -6.48 6.36
CA GLU A 123 -0.59 -7.81 6.09
C GLU A 123 -1.75 -7.73 5.12
N ASP A 124 -1.93 -8.77 4.33
CA ASP A 124 -2.90 -8.76 3.24
C ASP A 124 -4.32 -9.10 3.66
N ASN A 125 -4.55 -9.47 4.90
CA ASN A 125 -5.88 -9.84 5.37
C ASN A 125 -6.67 -8.68 6.01
N PHE A 126 -6.13 -7.46 5.99
CA PHE A 126 -6.93 -6.29 6.39
C PHE A 126 -7.98 -5.99 5.34
N PRO A 127 -9.13 -5.41 5.72
CA PRO A 127 -10.18 -5.08 4.75
C PRO A 127 -9.71 -4.22 3.59
N TRP A 128 -8.88 -3.21 3.85
CA TRP A 128 -8.35 -2.34 2.80
C TRP A 128 -7.32 -3.03 1.92
N GLU A 129 -6.61 -4.04 2.44
CA GLU A 129 -5.66 -4.80 1.67
C GLU A 129 -6.34 -5.82 0.77
N LYS A 130 -7.40 -6.45 1.27
CA LYS A 130 -8.18 -7.39 0.46
C LYS A 130 -8.74 -6.70 -0.76
N GLN A 131 -9.23 -5.47 -0.60
CA GLN A 131 -9.75 -4.68 -1.70
C GLN A 131 -8.65 -4.35 -2.71
N ALA A 132 -7.46 -4.01 -2.25
CA ALA A 132 -6.35 -3.64 -3.11
C ALA A 132 -5.78 -4.83 -3.90
N ASN A 133 -6.00 -6.04 -3.43
CA ASN A 133 -5.48 -7.27 -4.05
C ASN A 133 -6.45 -7.94 -5.02
N ILE A 134 -7.57 -7.31 -5.32
CA ILE A 134 -8.54 -7.84 -6.27
C ILE A 134 -8.03 -7.79 -7.71
#